data_e09e7637c7bcc446f75a99e953db16dc
#
_entry.id   e09e7637c7bcc446f75a99e953db16dc
#
_cell.length_a   1.000
_cell.length_b   1.000
_cell.length_c   1.000
_cell.angle_alpha   90.00
_cell.angle_beta   90.00
_cell.angle_gamma   90.00
#
_symmetry.space_group_name_H-M   'P 1'
#
loop_
_entity.id
_entity.type
_entity.pdbx_description
1 polymer ?
#
loop_
_entity_poly.entity_id
_entity_poly.type
_entity_poly.pdbx_seq_one_letter_code
_entity_poly.pdbx_strand_id
1 'polypeptide(L)'
;YGGNSKKGFDCSGFTQYIMRHHGYNLPRTAQSQGDTYSKIKSSEARKGDLVFFGSSKKNISHVGIVSSEKGSSISMIHASSSKGIMISNIENNSYWTPKIQYYARVVKD
;
A
#
# COMPACT_ATOMS: atom_id res chain seq x y z
N TYR A 1 -4.40 16.33 -2.42
CA TYR A 1 -3.39 15.54 -3.07
C TYR A 1 -4.04 14.53 -4.03
N GLY A 2 -4.10 14.85 -5.28
CA GLY A 2 -4.89 14.08 -6.23
C GLY A 2 -4.17 13.63 -7.49
N GLY A 3 -2.85 13.50 -7.43
CA GLY A 3 -2.08 13.08 -8.59
C GLY A 3 -2.32 11.60 -8.93
N ASN A 4 -2.68 11.34 -10.18
CA ASN A 4 -2.86 9.97 -10.65
C ASN A 4 -2.20 9.74 -12.01
N SER A 5 -1.29 10.62 -12.40
CA SER A 5 -0.49 10.48 -13.62
C SER A 5 0.91 10.01 -13.25
N LYS A 6 1.68 9.58 -14.25
CA LYS A 6 3.05 9.11 -14.02
C LYS A 6 3.95 10.15 -13.37
N LYS A 7 3.64 11.43 -13.53
CA LYS A 7 4.45 12.51 -12.98
C LYS A 7 4.07 12.92 -11.57
N GLY A 8 2.87 12.65 -11.15
CA GLY A 8 2.37 13.18 -9.88
C GLY A 8 1.45 12.22 -9.17
N PHE A 9 1.82 10.95 -9.12
CA PHE A 9 1.03 10.01 -8.34
C PHE A 9 1.04 10.41 -6.87
N ASP A 10 -0.16 10.47 -6.28
CA ASP A 10 -0.25 10.31 -4.85
C ASP A 10 -0.22 8.81 -4.55
N CYS A 11 -0.20 8.45 -3.26
CA CYS A 11 -0.02 7.06 -2.86
C CYS A 11 -1.14 6.15 -3.41
N SER A 12 -2.38 6.57 -3.31
CA SER A 12 -3.52 5.77 -3.75
C SER A 12 -3.66 5.78 -5.27
N GLY A 13 -3.28 6.87 -5.93
CA GLY A 13 -3.25 6.93 -7.38
C GLY A 13 -2.23 5.96 -7.98
N PHE A 14 -1.09 5.82 -7.30
CA PHE A 14 -0.06 4.88 -7.73
C PHE A 14 -0.54 3.43 -7.60
N THR A 15 -1.10 3.04 -6.44
CA THR A 15 -1.62 1.69 -6.27
C THR A 15 -2.75 1.40 -7.25
N GLN A 16 -3.62 2.37 -7.49
CA GLN A 16 -4.69 2.27 -8.47
C GLN A 16 -4.13 2.01 -9.88
N TYR A 17 -3.11 2.75 -10.26
CA TYR A 17 -2.47 2.63 -11.57
C TYR A 17 -1.84 1.24 -11.75
N ILE A 18 -1.03 0.80 -10.79
CA ILE A 18 -0.35 -0.50 -10.88
C ILE A 18 -1.36 -1.65 -10.92
N MET A 19 -2.33 -1.64 -10.02
CA MET A 19 -3.29 -2.73 -9.92
C MET A 19 -4.19 -2.79 -11.14
N ARG A 20 -4.50 -1.66 -11.76
CA ARG A 20 -5.27 -1.65 -13.00
C ARG A 20 -4.55 -2.37 -14.14
N HIS A 21 -3.23 -2.28 -14.19
CA HIS A 21 -2.44 -3.00 -15.20
C HIS A 21 -2.52 -4.51 -15.00
N HIS A 22 -2.92 -4.95 -13.82
CA HIS A 22 -3.11 -6.37 -13.51
C HIS A 22 -4.59 -6.78 -13.50
N GLY A 23 -5.47 -5.90 -13.96
CA GLY A 23 -6.89 -6.22 -14.09
C GLY A 23 -7.75 -5.91 -12.89
N TYR A 24 -7.25 -5.16 -11.91
CA TYR A 24 -7.99 -4.83 -10.69
C TYR A 24 -8.26 -3.33 -10.62
N ASN A 25 -9.53 -2.96 -10.49
CA ASN A 25 -9.94 -1.57 -10.37
C ASN A 25 -10.15 -1.21 -8.91
N LEU A 26 -9.17 -0.52 -8.32
CA LEU A 26 -9.23 -0.12 -6.93
C LEU A 26 -10.00 1.19 -6.76
N PRO A 27 -10.66 1.39 -5.60
CA PRO A 27 -11.20 2.70 -5.26
C PRO A 27 -10.11 3.78 -5.27
N ARG A 28 -10.52 5.05 -5.36
CA ARG A 28 -9.58 6.16 -5.61
C ARG A 28 -8.74 6.54 -4.40
N THR A 29 -9.25 6.42 -3.19
CA THR A 29 -8.53 6.90 -2.00
C THR A 29 -7.94 5.76 -1.20
N ALA A 30 -6.88 6.06 -0.44
CA ALA A 30 -6.24 5.06 0.42
C ALA A 30 -7.23 4.48 1.42
N GLN A 31 -8.04 5.33 2.05
CA GLN A 31 -9.04 4.87 3.01
C GLN A 31 -10.04 3.91 2.36
N SER A 32 -10.58 4.27 1.19
CA SER A 32 -11.57 3.42 0.54
C SER A 32 -10.95 2.12 0.02
N GLN A 33 -9.70 2.14 -0.40
CA GLN A 33 -9.00 0.91 -0.77
C GLN A 33 -8.91 -0.03 0.44
N GLY A 34 -8.54 0.51 1.61
CA GLY A 34 -8.45 -0.28 2.83
C GLY A 34 -9.80 -0.81 3.29
N ASP A 35 -10.84 -0.01 3.16
CA ASP A 35 -12.18 -0.40 3.58
C ASP A 35 -12.80 -1.48 2.69
N THR A 36 -12.33 -1.61 1.45
CA THR A 36 -12.94 -2.48 0.45
C THR A 36 -12.46 -3.93 0.54
N TYR A 37 -11.18 -4.14 0.81
CA TYR A 37 -10.58 -5.47 0.65
C TYR A 37 -10.40 -6.18 1.98
N SER A 38 -10.33 -7.53 1.90
CA SER A 38 -10.20 -8.38 3.09
C SER A 38 -8.86 -8.17 3.77
N LYS A 39 -8.89 -7.97 5.09
CA LYS A 39 -7.68 -7.81 5.90
C LYS A 39 -6.96 -9.15 6.03
N ILE A 40 -5.64 -9.10 6.04
CA ILE A 40 -4.80 -10.27 6.26
C ILE A 40 -3.78 -9.95 7.35
N LYS A 41 -3.21 -10.99 7.94
CA LYS A 41 -2.17 -10.85 8.96
C LYS A 41 -0.85 -10.47 8.29
N SER A 42 0.01 -9.75 9.01
CA SER A 42 1.33 -9.39 8.51
C SER A 42 2.16 -10.63 8.13
N SER A 43 2.00 -11.73 8.88
CA SER A 43 2.71 -12.98 8.60
C SER A 43 2.29 -13.61 7.26
N GLU A 44 1.14 -13.21 6.73
CA GLU A 44 0.62 -13.72 5.45
C GLU A 44 0.92 -12.78 4.29
N ALA A 45 1.49 -11.61 4.55
CA ALA A 45 1.71 -10.60 3.53
C ALA A 45 2.69 -11.08 2.46
N ARG A 46 2.34 -10.86 1.21
CA ARG A 46 3.14 -11.27 0.05
C ARG A 46 3.00 -10.24 -1.06
N LYS A 47 3.84 -10.37 -2.08
CA LYS A 47 3.81 -9.46 -3.24
C LYS A 47 2.40 -9.26 -3.77
N GLY A 48 2.03 -8.01 -3.97
CA GLY A 48 0.73 -7.63 -4.51
C GLY A 48 -0.30 -7.30 -3.45
N ASP A 49 -0.06 -7.63 -2.19
CA ASP A 49 -0.93 -7.19 -1.11
C ASP A 49 -0.73 -5.70 -0.86
N LEU A 50 -1.72 -5.06 -0.25
CA LEU A 50 -1.63 -3.65 0.11
C LEU A 50 -1.33 -3.50 1.60
N VAL A 51 -0.56 -2.49 1.95
CA VAL A 51 -0.28 -2.13 3.34
C VAL A 51 -0.73 -0.70 3.57
N PHE A 52 -1.41 -0.46 4.68
CA PHE A 52 -2.06 0.81 4.98
C PHE A 52 -1.51 1.43 6.25
N PHE A 53 -1.27 2.73 6.19
CA PHE A 53 -0.66 3.51 7.26
C PHE A 53 -1.56 4.67 7.62
N GLY A 54 -1.51 5.06 8.88
CA GLY A 54 -2.29 6.20 9.34
C GLY A 54 -2.27 6.30 10.86
N SER A 55 -3.10 7.20 11.38
CA SER A 55 -3.25 7.37 12.83
C SER A 55 -4.22 6.36 13.43
N SER A 56 -5.11 5.80 12.61
CA SER A 56 -6.05 4.75 13.03
C SER A 56 -6.56 4.04 11.80
N LYS A 57 -7.29 2.93 12.01
CA LYS A 57 -7.89 2.16 10.91
C LYS A 57 -8.91 2.97 10.12
N LYS A 58 -9.49 3.99 10.71
CA LYS A 58 -10.47 4.86 10.05
C LYS A 58 -9.87 6.17 9.58
N ASN A 59 -8.56 6.33 9.75
CA ASN A 59 -7.87 7.53 9.31
C ASN A 59 -6.56 7.15 8.61
N ILE A 60 -6.72 6.54 7.43
CA ILE A 60 -5.61 6.06 6.62
C ILE A 60 -5.08 7.22 5.79
N SER A 61 -3.77 7.44 5.84
CA SER A 61 -3.10 8.54 5.15
C SER A 61 -2.13 8.08 4.06
N HIS A 62 -1.78 6.78 4.04
CA HIS A 62 -0.82 6.27 3.06
C HIS A 62 -1.08 4.81 2.75
N VAL A 63 -0.74 4.39 1.54
CA VAL A 63 -0.87 3.00 1.11
C VAL A 63 0.33 2.64 0.22
N GLY A 64 0.79 1.39 0.35
CA GLY A 64 1.84 0.86 -0.50
C GLY A 64 1.49 -0.56 -0.95
N ILE A 65 2.25 -1.06 -1.92
CA ILE A 65 2.10 -2.43 -2.41
C ILE A 65 3.26 -3.25 -1.86
N VAL A 66 2.94 -4.35 -1.19
CA VAL A 66 3.97 -5.25 -0.66
C VAL A 66 4.81 -5.77 -1.82
N SER A 67 6.12 -5.66 -1.72
CA SER A 67 7.07 -6.05 -2.75
C SER A 67 7.93 -7.25 -2.35
N SER A 68 7.77 -7.76 -1.13
CA SER A 68 8.55 -8.88 -0.60
C SER A 68 7.77 -10.18 -0.65
N GLU A 69 8.50 -11.30 -0.64
CA GLU A 69 7.91 -12.63 -0.55
C GLU A 69 7.35 -12.89 0.84
N LYS A 70 6.35 -13.76 0.93
CA LYS A 70 5.82 -14.21 2.22
C LYS A 70 6.96 -14.84 3.03
N GLY A 71 7.04 -14.43 4.29
CA GLY A 71 8.06 -14.93 5.21
C GLY A 71 9.36 -14.15 5.21
N SER A 72 9.54 -13.24 4.25
CA SER A 72 10.70 -12.35 4.22
C SER A 72 10.41 -11.08 4.98
N SER A 73 11.47 -10.30 5.28
CA SER A 73 11.30 -8.95 5.83
C SER A 73 10.45 -8.13 4.87
N ILE A 74 9.42 -7.48 5.40
CA ILE A 74 8.41 -6.84 4.55
C ILE A 74 8.91 -5.52 4.00
N SER A 75 8.82 -5.37 2.68
CA SER A 75 9.07 -4.13 1.98
C SER A 75 7.85 -3.76 1.15
N MET A 76 7.78 -2.49 0.77
CA MET A 76 6.70 -2.00 -0.09
C MET A 76 7.26 -1.12 -1.20
N ILE A 77 6.55 -1.11 -2.34
CA ILE A 77 6.76 -0.10 -3.36
C ILE A 77 5.62 0.91 -3.23
N HIS A 78 5.96 2.20 -3.24
CA HIS A 78 4.95 3.23 -2.99
C HIS A 78 5.37 4.56 -3.59
N ALA A 79 4.41 5.47 -3.71
CA ALA A 79 4.67 6.84 -4.16
C ALA A 79 4.93 7.72 -2.93
N SER A 80 6.18 8.14 -2.78
CA SER A 80 6.58 9.05 -1.72
C SER A 80 6.33 10.49 -2.17
N SER A 81 5.85 11.35 -1.27
CA SER A 81 5.60 12.74 -1.60
C SER A 81 6.88 13.52 -1.88
N SER A 82 8.00 13.10 -1.32
CA SER A 82 9.27 13.83 -1.47
C SER A 82 10.24 13.16 -2.44
N LYS A 83 10.16 11.84 -2.62
CA LYS A 83 11.15 11.08 -3.38
C LYS A 83 10.58 10.33 -4.59
N GLY A 84 9.30 10.48 -4.87
CA GLY A 84 8.66 9.76 -5.97
C GLY A 84 8.44 8.29 -5.64
N ILE A 85 8.48 7.46 -6.67
CA ILE A 85 8.27 6.02 -6.50
C ILE A 85 9.53 5.40 -5.91
N MET A 86 9.36 4.65 -4.82
CA MET A 86 10.49 4.02 -4.15
C MET A 86 10.09 2.74 -3.43
N ILE A 87 11.10 1.94 -3.10
CA ILE A 87 10.92 0.75 -2.28
C ILE A 87 11.44 1.06 -0.88
N SER A 88 10.64 0.74 0.14
CA SER A 88 11.01 0.96 1.53
C SER A 88 10.80 -0.30 2.34
N ASN A 89 11.75 -0.61 3.22
CA ASN A 89 11.55 -1.64 4.22
C ASN A 89 10.62 -1.08 5.29
N ILE A 90 9.61 -1.86 5.70
CA ILE A 90 8.63 -1.39 6.69
C ILE A 90 8.64 -2.19 7.98
N GLU A 91 9.49 -3.22 8.07
CA GLU A 91 9.77 -3.90 9.32
C GLU A 91 10.98 -3.24 9.97
N ASN A 92 10.91 -3.00 11.28
CA ASN A 92 11.99 -2.35 12.03
C ASN A 92 12.38 -0.99 11.44
N ASN A 93 11.40 -0.26 10.95
CA ASN A 93 11.58 1.07 10.39
C ASN A 93 10.96 2.09 11.33
N SER A 94 11.76 3.02 11.84
CA SER A 94 11.30 3.95 12.86
C SER A 94 10.20 4.89 12.36
N TYR A 95 10.14 5.14 11.06
CA TYR A 95 9.09 5.99 10.48
C TYR A 95 7.84 5.20 10.12
N TRP A 96 8.00 4.09 9.38
CA TRP A 96 6.84 3.36 8.83
C TRP A 96 6.20 2.39 9.79
N THR A 97 7.00 1.60 10.53
CA THR A 97 6.48 0.53 11.38
C THR A 97 5.41 1.00 12.36
N PRO A 98 5.61 2.13 13.09
CA PRO A 98 4.59 2.57 14.05
C PRO A 98 3.28 3.03 13.41
N LYS A 99 3.29 3.30 12.11
CA LYS A 99 2.10 3.84 11.40
C LYS A 99 1.29 2.76 10.70
N ILE A 100 1.77 1.52 10.67
CA ILE A 100 1.05 0.42 10.01
C ILE A 100 -0.26 0.15 10.74
N GLN A 101 -1.36 0.17 9.99
CA GLN A 101 -2.68 -0.13 10.56
C GLN A 101 -3.13 -1.54 10.20
N TYR A 102 -2.96 -1.95 8.94
CA TYR A 102 -3.31 -3.31 8.52
C TYR A 102 -2.82 -3.58 7.10
N TYR A 103 -2.90 -4.83 6.72
CA TYR A 103 -2.65 -5.31 5.36
C TYR A 103 -3.97 -5.81 4.77
N ALA A 104 -4.11 -5.73 3.45
CA ALA A 104 -5.31 -6.23 2.78
C ALA A 104 -4.93 -6.90 1.46
N ARG A 105 -5.75 -7.87 1.05
CA ARG A 105 -5.48 -8.65 -0.17
C ARG A 105 -6.48 -8.34 -1.26
N VAL A 106 -5.96 -7.89 -2.39
CA VAL A 106 -6.74 -7.62 -3.60
C VAL A 106 -6.67 -8.83 -4.52
N VAL A 107 -5.46 -9.32 -4.75
CA VAL A 107 -5.20 -10.42 -5.71
C VAL A 107 -5.55 -11.74 -5.05
N LYS A 108 -6.54 -12.43 -5.63
CA LYS A 108 -6.96 -13.75 -5.14
C LYS A 108 -6.39 -14.83 -6.05
N ASP A 109 -5.94 -15.88 -5.46
CA ASP A 109 -5.40 -17.03 -6.20
C ASP A 109 -6.50 -17.83 -6.88
#